data_6e273d3ce37f7502eef191777100cf17
#
_entry.id   6e273d3ce37f7502eef191777100cf17
#
_cell.length_a   1.000
_cell.length_b   1.000
_cell.length_c   1.000
_cell.angle_alpha   90.00
_cell.angle_beta   90.00
_cell.angle_gamma   90.00
#
_symmetry.space_group_name_H-M   'P 1'
#
loop_
_entity.id
_entity.type
_entity.pdbx_description
1 polymer ?
#
loop_
_entity_poly.entity_id
_entity_poly.type
_entity_poly.pdbx_seq_one_letter_code
_entity_poly.pdbx_strand_id
1 'polypeptide(L)'
;GYGIQLSVNSIKLLNKIEFNKFKNDKKYNPEKINFYSIKNSKKICDLNISDFNLEDCKYTTLKRSDLIDFLKRDLKDLIKTNHNISQIDQDNNKIKVTFENNQFSECDHLIISDGVFSKGKNLIMNTNAQPKYNNTLAIRGMISNPSEINCENISLYLGPDFHHVIYPVNSDRDLNFIAIMRYKLSKEEQKNYI
;
A
#
# COMPACT_ATOMS: atom_id res chain seq x y z
N GLY A 1 1.76 -1.27 11.14
CA GLY A 1 1.52 -1.13 9.69
C GLY A 1 1.90 -2.40 8.97
N TYR A 2 1.35 -2.59 7.78
CA TYR A 2 1.64 -3.75 6.93
C TYR A 2 2.84 -3.49 6.03
N GLY A 3 3.37 -4.55 5.41
CA GLY A 3 4.42 -4.45 4.42
C GLY A 3 3.93 -3.88 3.08
N ILE A 4 4.87 -3.36 2.31
CA ILE A 4 4.67 -2.92 0.93
C ILE A 4 5.83 -3.42 0.07
N GLN A 5 5.56 -3.66 -1.19
CA GLN A 5 6.53 -4.06 -2.20
C GLN A 5 6.68 -2.92 -3.21
N LEU A 6 7.91 -2.55 -3.50
CA LEU A 6 8.27 -1.48 -4.43
C LEU A 6 9.13 -2.07 -5.56
N SER A 7 8.62 -1.98 -6.76
CA SER A 7 9.35 -2.39 -7.96
C SER A 7 10.45 -1.38 -8.33
N VAL A 8 11.35 -1.78 -9.19
CA VAL A 8 12.52 -0.99 -9.62
C VAL A 8 12.14 0.40 -10.14
N ASN A 9 11.05 0.51 -10.91
CA ASN A 9 10.55 1.80 -11.39
C ASN A 9 10.08 2.72 -10.26
N SER A 10 9.45 2.16 -9.20
CA SER A 10 9.07 2.91 -8.01
C SER A 10 10.29 3.41 -7.25
N ILE A 11 11.31 2.55 -7.08
CA ILE A 11 12.58 2.92 -6.44
C ILE A 11 13.30 4.02 -7.23
N LYS A 12 13.34 3.90 -8.57
CA LYS A 12 13.91 4.94 -9.43
C LYS A 12 13.24 6.31 -9.23
N LEU A 13 11.92 6.32 -9.04
CA LEU A 13 11.19 7.55 -8.75
C LEU A 13 11.49 8.08 -7.33
N LEU A 14 11.49 7.20 -6.33
CA LEU A 14 11.78 7.55 -4.94
C LEU A 14 13.23 8.03 -4.74
N ASN A 15 14.19 7.54 -5.52
CA ASN A 15 15.57 8.00 -5.47
C ASN A 15 15.72 9.47 -5.87
N LYS A 16 14.77 10.05 -6.62
CA LYS A 16 14.73 11.51 -6.88
C LYS A 16 14.54 12.35 -5.62
N ILE A 17 14.00 11.72 -4.57
CA ILE A 17 13.82 12.31 -3.25
C ILE A 17 14.70 11.61 -2.21
N GLU A 18 15.85 11.09 -2.63
CA GLU A 18 16.90 10.54 -1.77
C GLU A 18 16.56 9.21 -1.05
N PHE A 19 15.69 8.37 -1.62
CA PHE A 19 15.38 7.06 -1.03
C PHE A 19 16.61 6.13 -1.00
N ASN A 20 17.61 6.33 -1.84
CA ASN A 20 18.90 5.65 -1.79
C ASN A 20 19.64 5.85 -0.44
N LYS A 21 19.37 6.95 0.27
CA LYS A 21 19.88 7.23 1.63
C LYS A 21 19.00 6.63 2.74
N PHE A 22 17.88 5.99 2.39
CA PHE A 22 17.00 5.35 3.38
C PHE A 22 17.72 4.19 4.07
N LYS A 23 17.51 4.07 5.39
CA LYS A 23 18.21 3.09 6.24
C LYS A 23 18.07 1.66 5.73
N ASN A 24 19.21 0.97 5.59
CA ASN A 24 19.25 -0.39 5.05
C ASN A 24 18.62 -1.43 5.99
N ASP A 25 18.66 -1.21 7.30
CA ASP A 25 18.03 -2.07 8.30
C ASP A 25 16.48 -2.06 8.22
N LYS A 26 15.90 -1.01 7.64
CA LYS A 26 14.45 -0.82 7.49
C LYS A 26 13.87 -1.31 6.17
N LYS A 27 14.68 -1.92 5.32
CA LYS A 27 14.25 -2.47 4.03
C LYS A 27 14.87 -3.82 3.78
N TYR A 28 14.28 -4.56 2.84
CA TYR A 28 14.79 -5.83 2.36
C TYR A 28 14.74 -5.88 0.83
N ASN A 29 15.68 -6.58 0.21
CA ASN A 29 15.73 -6.73 -1.24
C ASN A 29 15.63 -8.21 -1.62
N PRO A 30 14.43 -8.77 -1.79
CA PRO A 30 14.26 -10.13 -2.24
C PRO A 30 14.76 -10.31 -3.68
N GLU A 31 15.32 -11.45 -3.98
CA GLU A 31 15.84 -11.76 -5.32
C GLU A 31 14.81 -12.43 -6.21
N LYS A 32 13.84 -13.13 -5.60
CA LYS A 32 12.89 -13.98 -6.32
C LYS A 32 11.47 -13.83 -5.81
N ILE A 33 10.52 -14.15 -6.68
CA ILE A 33 9.17 -14.53 -6.30
C ILE A 33 9.03 -16.02 -6.54
N ASN A 34 8.81 -16.79 -5.48
CA ASN A 34 8.55 -18.21 -5.55
C ASN A 34 7.05 -18.49 -5.56
N PHE A 35 6.60 -19.29 -6.49
CA PHE A 35 5.20 -19.70 -6.62
C PHE A 35 5.01 -21.13 -6.17
N TYR A 36 4.06 -21.35 -5.28
CA TYR A 36 3.75 -22.65 -4.71
C TYR A 36 2.27 -23.00 -4.88
N SER A 37 1.97 -24.29 -5.03
CA SER A 37 0.60 -24.78 -4.91
C SER A 37 0.22 -24.88 -3.44
N ILE A 38 -0.89 -24.27 -3.03
CA ILE A 38 -1.37 -24.38 -1.64
C ILE A 38 -1.81 -25.81 -1.29
N LYS A 39 -2.24 -26.59 -2.29
CA LYS A 39 -2.75 -27.96 -2.09
C LYS A 39 -1.70 -28.92 -1.51
N ASN A 40 -0.45 -28.77 -1.91
CA ASN A 40 0.61 -29.72 -1.55
C ASN A 40 1.96 -29.05 -1.28
N SER A 41 1.98 -27.72 -1.20
CA SER A 41 3.18 -26.90 -0.97
C SER A 41 4.31 -27.14 -2.00
N LYS A 42 4.02 -27.76 -3.14
CA LYS A 42 5.01 -27.95 -4.19
C LYS A 42 5.27 -26.65 -4.93
N LYS A 43 6.54 -26.38 -5.20
CA LYS A 43 6.96 -25.25 -6.01
C LYS A 43 6.46 -25.45 -7.46
N ILE A 44 5.80 -24.43 -8.00
CA ILE A 44 5.31 -24.39 -9.39
C ILE A 44 6.40 -23.81 -10.29
N CYS A 45 6.91 -22.61 -9.93
CA CYS A 45 7.98 -21.91 -10.64
C CYS A 45 8.57 -20.83 -9.73
N ASP A 46 9.54 -20.11 -10.23
CA ASP A 46 10.03 -18.87 -9.66
C ASP A 46 10.26 -17.82 -10.76
N LEU A 47 10.29 -16.57 -10.32
CA LEU A 47 10.64 -15.42 -11.14
C LEU A 47 11.81 -14.71 -10.47
N ASN A 48 12.94 -14.61 -11.16
CA ASN A 48 14.08 -13.83 -10.72
C ASN A 48 13.77 -12.33 -10.89
N ILE A 49 13.35 -11.67 -9.83
CA ILE A 49 13.09 -10.23 -9.86
C ILE A 49 14.37 -9.40 -9.80
N SER A 50 15.48 -10.00 -9.31
CA SER A 50 16.80 -9.39 -9.34
C SER A 50 17.33 -9.12 -10.75
N ASP A 51 16.88 -9.86 -11.75
CA ASP A 51 17.26 -9.64 -13.17
C ASP A 51 16.76 -8.29 -13.71
N PHE A 52 15.76 -7.70 -13.06
CA PHE A 52 15.24 -6.37 -13.40
C PHE A 52 15.88 -5.24 -12.58
N ASN A 53 16.77 -5.57 -11.63
CA ASN A 53 17.44 -4.57 -10.82
C ASN A 53 18.41 -3.74 -11.67
N LEU A 54 18.46 -2.44 -11.39
CA LEU A 54 19.46 -1.51 -11.87
C LEU A 54 20.44 -1.23 -10.73
N GLU A 55 21.62 -0.65 -11.04
CA GLU A 55 22.71 -0.44 -10.09
C GLU A 55 22.22 0.18 -8.76
N ASP A 56 21.44 1.26 -8.82
CA ASP A 56 20.93 2.00 -7.66
C ASP A 56 19.44 1.72 -7.36
N CYS A 57 18.80 0.82 -8.11
CA CYS A 57 17.37 0.57 -8.01
C CYS A 57 17.11 -0.93 -7.89
N LYS A 58 16.91 -1.41 -6.67
CA LYS A 58 16.58 -2.82 -6.39
C LYS A 58 15.11 -2.95 -6.01
N TYR A 59 14.50 -4.05 -6.43
CA TYR A 59 13.19 -4.43 -5.89
C TYR A 59 13.27 -4.45 -4.36
N THR A 60 12.36 -3.75 -3.71
CA THR A 60 12.46 -3.48 -2.27
C THR A 60 11.14 -3.76 -1.58
N THR A 61 11.22 -4.45 -0.45
CA THR A 61 10.11 -4.63 0.48
C THR A 61 10.43 -3.92 1.79
N LEU A 62 9.43 -3.31 2.41
CA LEU A 62 9.58 -2.59 3.67
C LEU A 62 8.25 -2.45 4.39
N LYS A 63 8.26 -1.97 5.63
CA LYS A 63 7.04 -1.59 6.35
C LYS A 63 6.45 -0.32 5.73
N ARG A 64 5.16 -0.32 5.46
CA ARG A 64 4.46 0.86 4.93
C ARG A 64 4.60 2.08 5.85
N SER A 65 4.64 1.87 7.16
CA SER A 65 4.90 2.94 8.14
C SER A 65 6.24 3.65 7.88
N ASP A 66 7.31 2.86 7.67
CA ASP A 66 8.64 3.42 7.45
C ASP A 66 8.73 4.20 6.12
N LEU A 67 8.02 3.73 5.08
CA LEU A 67 7.91 4.50 3.84
C LEU A 67 7.16 5.82 4.05
N ILE A 68 6.07 5.81 4.82
CA ILE A 68 5.31 7.03 5.13
C ILE A 68 6.16 8.01 5.94
N ASP A 69 6.90 7.54 6.93
CA ASP A 69 7.79 8.38 7.73
C ASP A 69 8.90 8.99 6.86
N PHE A 70 9.45 8.21 5.94
CA PHE A 70 10.40 8.71 4.94
C PHE A 70 9.78 9.81 4.07
N LEU A 71 8.59 9.61 3.53
CA LEU A 71 7.91 10.59 2.68
C LEU A 71 7.52 11.87 3.42
N LYS A 72 7.28 11.77 4.72
CA LYS A 72 6.90 12.91 5.59
C LYS A 72 8.08 13.70 6.13
N ARG A 73 9.31 13.19 6.05
CA ARG A 73 10.46 13.74 6.78
C ARG A 73 10.67 15.25 6.60
N ASP A 74 10.46 15.73 5.38
CA ASP A 74 10.70 17.13 4.99
C ASP A 74 9.39 17.95 4.86
N LEU A 75 8.23 17.34 5.18
CA LEU A 75 6.90 17.93 4.98
C LEU A 75 6.15 18.23 6.28
N LYS A 76 6.78 18.09 7.45
CA LYS A 76 6.09 18.16 8.76
C LYS A 76 5.25 19.43 8.94
N ASP A 77 5.78 20.58 8.54
CA ASP A 77 5.11 21.87 8.69
C ASP A 77 4.02 22.11 7.64
N LEU A 78 3.99 21.31 6.57
CA LEU A 78 3.01 21.39 5.48
C LEU A 78 1.83 20.43 5.67
N ILE A 79 1.97 19.41 6.53
CA ILE A 79 0.94 18.41 6.76
C ILE A 79 -0.04 18.90 7.82
N LYS A 80 -1.29 19.08 7.43
CA LYS A 80 -2.39 19.41 8.35
C LYS A 80 -3.27 18.18 8.54
N THR A 81 -3.48 17.79 9.79
CA THR A 81 -4.43 16.73 10.18
C THR A 81 -5.78 17.33 10.59
N ASN A 82 -6.81 16.51 10.78
CA ASN A 82 -8.17 16.94 11.11
C ASN A 82 -8.79 17.90 10.09
N HIS A 83 -8.43 17.71 8.81
CA HIS A 83 -8.92 18.51 7.70
C HIS A 83 -9.72 17.62 6.71
N ASN A 84 -10.78 16.97 7.20
CA ASN A 84 -11.70 16.24 6.33
C ASN A 84 -12.45 17.22 5.42
N ILE A 85 -12.42 16.98 4.12
CA ILE A 85 -13.09 17.84 3.15
C ILE A 85 -14.62 17.74 3.32
N SER A 86 -15.29 18.88 3.41
CA SER A 86 -16.76 18.99 3.43
C SER A 86 -17.33 19.53 2.13
N GLN A 87 -16.63 20.46 1.46
CA GLN A 87 -17.09 21.11 0.24
C GLN A 87 -15.89 21.52 -0.62
N ILE A 88 -16.09 21.50 -1.93
CA ILE A 88 -15.12 22.00 -2.93
C ILE A 88 -15.89 22.91 -3.87
N ASP A 89 -15.51 24.19 -3.90
CA ASP A 89 -16.04 25.20 -4.81
C ASP A 89 -14.95 25.59 -5.79
N GLN A 90 -15.29 25.69 -7.05
CA GLN A 90 -14.37 26.14 -8.09
C GLN A 90 -14.98 27.33 -8.82
N ASP A 91 -14.27 28.42 -8.85
CA ASP A 91 -14.53 29.54 -9.75
C ASP A 91 -13.49 29.58 -10.88
N ASN A 92 -13.52 30.60 -11.72
CA ASN A 92 -12.66 30.67 -12.90
C ASN A 92 -11.15 30.69 -12.63
N ASN A 93 -10.72 30.97 -11.40
CA ASN A 93 -9.30 31.18 -11.08
C ASN A 93 -8.82 30.47 -9.81
N LYS A 94 -9.72 30.01 -8.95
CA LYS A 94 -9.36 29.44 -7.65
C LYS A 94 -10.25 28.28 -7.28
N ILE A 95 -9.67 27.35 -6.50
CA ILE A 95 -10.39 26.26 -5.87
C ILE A 95 -10.42 26.54 -4.38
N LYS A 96 -11.62 26.63 -3.82
CA LYS A 96 -11.82 26.75 -2.37
C LYS A 96 -12.23 25.40 -1.80
N VAL A 97 -11.45 24.90 -0.86
CA VAL A 97 -11.71 23.66 -0.15
C VAL A 97 -12.13 24.00 1.27
N THR A 98 -13.35 23.64 1.66
CA THR A 98 -13.86 23.79 3.02
C THR A 98 -13.79 22.48 3.75
N PHE A 99 -13.40 22.50 5.03
CA PHE A 99 -13.23 21.35 5.88
C PHE A 99 -14.34 21.23 6.93
N GLU A 100 -14.54 20.04 7.49
CA GLU A 100 -15.56 19.77 8.51
C GLU A 100 -15.33 20.58 9.81
N ASN A 101 -14.12 21.05 10.06
CA ASN A 101 -13.78 21.95 11.18
C ASN A 101 -14.08 23.44 10.90
N ASN A 102 -14.82 23.74 9.83
CA ASN A 102 -15.16 25.09 9.35
C ASN A 102 -13.97 25.94 8.88
N GLN A 103 -12.77 25.37 8.79
CA GLN A 103 -11.66 26.04 8.12
C GLN A 103 -11.78 25.90 6.60
N PHE A 104 -11.06 26.73 5.86
CA PHE A 104 -10.94 26.62 4.42
C PHE A 104 -9.52 26.89 3.94
N SER A 105 -9.23 26.46 2.72
CA SER A 105 -7.99 26.76 2.00
C SER A 105 -8.33 27.08 0.56
N GLU A 106 -7.55 27.97 -0.04
CA GLU A 106 -7.67 28.31 -1.47
C GLU A 106 -6.38 27.88 -2.20
N CYS A 107 -6.52 27.36 -3.41
CA CYS A 107 -5.42 26.91 -4.23
C CYS A 107 -5.72 27.06 -5.73
N ASP A 108 -4.68 27.03 -6.55
CA ASP A 108 -4.81 27.04 -8.01
C ASP A 108 -5.03 25.62 -8.55
N HIS A 109 -4.50 24.60 -7.84
CA HIS A 109 -4.63 23.19 -8.21
C HIS A 109 -4.90 22.35 -6.99
N LEU A 110 -5.80 21.37 -7.12
CA LEU A 110 -6.14 20.39 -6.09
C LEU A 110 -5.88 18.97 -6.58
N ILE A 111 -5.05 18.24 -5.86
CA ILE A 111 -4.83 16.81 -6.11
C ILE A 111 -5.56 16.02 -5.03
N ILE A 112 -6.48 15.16 -5.44
CA ILE A 112 -7.26 14.31 -4.54
C ILE A 112 -6.68 12.90 -4.56
N SER A 113 -6.21 12.44 -3.39
CA SER A 113 -5.61 11.11 -3.20
C SER A 113 -6.19 10.41 -1.96
N ASP A 114 -7.48 10.58 -1.71
CA ASP A 114 -8.21 10.12 -0.51
C ASP A 114 -8.77 8.68 -0.63
N GLY A 115 -8.33 7.95 -1.66
CA GLY A 115 -8.49 6.49 -1.78
C GLY A 115 -9.84 6.04 -2.32
N VAL A 116 -10.16 4.75 -2.11
CA VAL A 116 -11.35 4.11 -2.68
C VAL A 116 -12.68 4.67 -2.15
N PHE A 117 -12.68 5.16 -0.91
CA PHE A 117 -13.83 5.83 -0.28
C PHE A 117 -13.81 7.36 -0.48
N SER A 118 -13.20 7.82 -1.56
CA SER A 118 -12.94 9.22 -1.85
C SER A 118 -14.19 10.10 -1.73
N LYS A 119 -14.20 10.96 -0.72
CA LYS A 119 -15.19 12.01 -0.53
C LYS A 119 -14.95 13.15 -1.52
N GLY A 120 -13.70 13.50 -1.73
CA GLY A 120 -13.31 14.56 -2.67
C GLY A 120 -13.72 14.26 -4.10
N LYS A 121 -13.59 13.02 -4.58
CA LYS A 121 -14.10 12.60 -5.88
C LYS A 121 -15.60 12.81 -5.99
N ASN A 122 -16.39 12.39 -4.98
CA ASN A 122 -17.83 12.51 -4.98
C ASN A 122 -18.27 13.98 -5.01
N LEU A 123 -17.56 14.85 -4.28
CA LEU A 123 -17.83 16.30 -4.28
C LEU A 123 -17.58 16.93 -5.66
N ILE A 124 -16.43 16.63 -6.30
CA ILE A 124 -16.11 17.19 -7.62
C ILE A 124 -17.06 16.68 -8.70
N MET A 125 -17.38 15.39 -8.67
CA MET A 125 -18.24 14.77 -9.70
C MET A 125 -19.73 14.92 -9.42
N ASN A 126 -20.09 15.57 -8.31
CA ASN A 126 -21.46 15.66 -7.83
C ASN A 126 -22.19 14.31 -7.83
N THR A 127 -21.51 13.31 -7.27
CA THR A 127 -22.00 11.92 -7.20
C THR A 127 -22.01 11.44 -5.75
N ASN A 128 -22.74 10.35 -5.51
CA ASN A 128 -22.69 9.62 -4.24
C ASN A 128 -22.27 8.16 -4.50
N ALA A 129 -21.21 7.98 -5.30
CA ALA A 129 -20.73 6.67 -5.66
C ALA A 129 -20.10 6.00 -4.44
N GLN A 130 -20.56 4.77 -4.14
CA GLN A 130 -20.02 3.95 -3.07
C GLN A 130 -19.16 2.84 -3.67
N PRO A 131 -18.08 2.43 -3.00
CA PRO A 131 -17.29 1.28 -3.42
C PRO A 131 -18.14 0.02 -3.44
N LYS A 132 -17.95 -0.79 -4.49
CA LYS A 132 -18.63 -2.07 -4.61
C LYS A 132 -17.76 -3.18 -4.02
N TYR A 133 -18.30 -3.97 -3.12
CA TYR A 133 -17.63 -5.16 -2.62
C TYR A 133 -17.49 -6.22 -3.72
N ASN A 134 -16.29 -6.71 -3.95
CA ASN A 134 -15.98 -7.63 -5.03
C ASN A 134 -15.90 -9.10 -4.58
N ASN A 135 -16.59 -9.48 -3.52
CA ASN A 135 -16.59 -10.83 -2.94
C ASN A 135 -15.16 -11.35 -2.64
N THR A 136 -14.29 -10.46 -2.18
CA THR A 136 -12.92 -10.79 -1.86
C THR A 136 -12.54 -10.19 -0.52
N LEU A 137 -12.06 -11.04 0.38
CA LEU A 137 -11.54 -10.65 1.69
C LEU A 137 -10.02 -10.73 1.69
N ALA A 138 -9.36 -9.71 2.25
CA ALA A 138 -7.93 -9.69 2.48
C ALA A 138 -7.63 -9.68 3.98
N ILE A 139 -6.93 -10.71 4.45
CA ILE A 139 -6.40 -10.79 5.81
C ILE A 139 -4.92 -10.43 5.75
N ARG A 140 -4.48 -9.50 6.58
CA ARG A 140 -3.10 -9.01 6.60
C ARG A 140 -2.54 -9.07 8.00
N GLY A 141 -1.25 -9.36 8.10
CA GLY A 141 -0.54 -9.37 9.37
C GLY A 141 0.96 -9.22 9.21
N MET A 142 1.61 -9.07 10.36
CA MET A 142 3.05 -9.02 10.49
C MET A 142 3.48 -10.03 11.54
N ILE A 143 4.63 -10.68 11.31
CA ILE A 143 5.27 -11.58 12.26
C ILE A 143 6.67 -10.99 12.52
N SER A 144 6.93 -10.65 13.78
CA SER A 144 8.24 -10.11 14.17
C SER A 144 9.21 -11.24 14.48
N ASN A 145 10.40 -11.17 13.92
CA ASN A 145 11.53 -12.06 14.16
C ASN A 145 11.16 -13.57 14.24
N PRO A 146 10.59 -14.16 13.17
CA PRO A 146 10.18 -15.55 13.19
C PRO A 146 11.40 -16.46 13.08
N SER A 147 11.85 -17.03 14.19
CA SER A 147 13.00 -17.95 14.23
C SER A 147 12.77 -19.27 13.46
N GLU A 148 11.51 -19.64 13.30
CA GLU A 148 11.11 -20.92 12.69
C GLU A 148 10.79 -20.81 11.19
N ILE A 149 10.65 -19.62 10.65
CA ILE A 149 10.25 -19.38 9.26
C ILE A 149 11.42 -18.79 8.47
N ASN A 150 12.11 -19.63 7.70
CA ASN A 150 13.11 -19.13 6.77
C ASN A 150 12.45 -18.62 5.48
N CYS A 151 12.26 -17.29 5.38
CA CYS A 151 11.70 -16.64 4.22
C CYS A 151 12.66 -15.54 3.73
N GLU A 152 13.47 -15.84 2.74
CA GLU A 152 14.44 -14.90 2.14
C GLU A 152 13.88 -14.19 0.90
N ASN A 153 12.84 -14.74 0.33
CA ASN A 153 12.24 -14.27 -0.91
C ASN A 153 10.72 -14.09 -0.75
N ILE A 154 10.10 -13.50 -1.73
CA ILE A 154 8.64 -13.42 -1.77
C ILE A 154 8.12 -14.81 -2.09
N SER A 155 7.24 -15.35 -1.25
CA SER A 155 6.57 -16.62 -1.46
C SER A 155 5.09 -16.40 -1.69
N LEU A 156 4.59 -16.89 -2.82
CA LEU A 156 3.20 -16.79 -3.24
C LEU A 156 2.59 -18.20 -3.33
N TYR A 157 1.62 -18.48 -2.50
CA TYR A 157 0.87 -19.74 -2.47
C TYR A 157 -0.46 -19.56 -3.20
N LEU A 158 -0.68 -20.33 -4.25
CA LEU A 158 -1.83 -20.22 -5.14
C LEU A 158 -2.80 -21.38 -4.93
N GLY A 159 -4.07 -21.06 -4.84
CA GLY A 159 -5.21 -21.99 -4.85
C GLY A 159 -6.38 -21.43 -5.70
N PRO A 160 -7.44 -22.22 -5.94
CA PRO A 160 -8.54 -21.81 -6.83
C PRO A 160 -9.25 -20.51 -6.41
N ASP A 161 -9.50 -20.35 -5.09
CA ASP A 161 -10.24 -19.21 -4.52
C ASP A 161 -9.47 -18.53 -3.41
N PHE A 162 -8.18 -18.81 -3.32
CA PHE A 162 -7.30 -18.34 -2.26
C PHE A 162 -5.88 -18.13 -2.80
N HIS A 163 -5.25 -17.06 -2.38
CA HIS A 163 -3.80 -16.94 -2.49
C HIS A 163 -3.23 -16.25 -1.25
N HIS A 164 -2.01 -16.59 -0.94
CA HIS A 164 -1.29 -16.08 0.21
C HIS A 164 0.10 -15.63 -0.21
N VAL A 165 0.48 -14.45 0.20
CA VAL A 165 1.81 -13.88 -0.04
C VAL A 165 2.49 -13.63 1.27
N ILE A 166 3.73 -14.06 1.40
CA ILE A 166 4.59 -13.81 2.55
C ILE A 166 5.95 -13.31 2.07
N TYR A 167 6.53 -12.32 2.75
CA TYR A 167 7.82 -11.75 2.40
C TYR A 167 8.46 -10.99 3.57
N PRO A 168 9.80 -10.92 3.65
CA PRO A 168 10.51 -10.12 4.64
C PRO A 168 10.40 -8.62 4.31
N VAL A 169 10.48 -7.77 5.35
CA VAL A 169 10.30 -6.31 5.21
C VAL A 169 11.43 -5.47 5.80
N ASN A 170 12.42 -6.11 6.43
CA ASN A 170 13.60 -5.45 7.00
C ASN A 170 14.76 -6.46 7.14
N SER A 171 15.92 -6.00 7.60
CA SER A 171 17.10 -6.86 7.83
C SER A 171 16.88 -7.89 8.92
N ASP A 172 16.02 -7.61 9.91
CA ASP A 172 15.67 -8.54 10.98
C ASP A 172 14.72 -9.64 10.52
N ARG A 173 14.31 -9.59 9.23
CA ARG A 173 13.41 -10.55 8.60
C ARG A 173 12.02 -10.60 9.26
N ASP A 174 11.54 -9.49 9.78
CA ASP A 174 10.11 -9.38 10.07
C ASP A 174 9.33 -9.71 8.80
N LEU A 175 8.32 -10.57 8.93
CA LEU A 175 7.54 -11.03 7.80
C LEU A 175 6.20 -10.32 7.71
N ASN A 176 5.87 -9.85 6.52
CA ASN A 176 4.51 -9.46 6.17
C ASN A 176 3.80 -10.63 5.49
N PHE A 177 2.54 -10.84 5.83
CA PHE A 177 1.69 -11.76 5.08
C PHE A 177 0.38 -11.12 4.66
N ILE A 178 -0.13 -11.58 3.52
CA ILE A 178 -1.45 -11.20 2.99
C ILE A 178 -2.09 -12.47 2.48
N ALA A 179 -3.26 -12.82 3.02
CA ALA A 179 -4.11 -13.89 2.51
C ALA A 179 -5.33 -13.25 1.85
N ILE A 180 -5.60 -13.62 0.62
CA ILE A 180 -6.75 -13.13 -0.16
C ILE A 180 -7.60 -14.33 -0.53
N MET A 181 -8.90 -14.26 -0.21
CA MET A 181 -9.85 -15.33 -0.45
C MET A 181 -11.17 -14.81 -1.01
N ARG A 182 -11.86 -15.64 -1.76
CA ARG A 182 -13.26 -15.36 -2.08
C ARG A 182 -14.09 -15.47 -0.82
N TYR A 183 -14.87 -14.45 -0.57
CA TYR A 183 -15.77 -14.40 0.58
C TYR A 183 -17.00 -13.58 0.23
N LYS A 184 -18.16 -14.19 0.35
CA LYS A 184 -19.43 -13.50 0.10
C LYS A 184 -19.97 -13.00 1.42
N LEU A 185 -20.03 -11.69 1.58
CA LEU A 185 -20.61 -11.07 2.77
C LEU A 185 -22.09 -11.44 2.93
N SER A 186 -22.51 -11.75 4.13
CA SER A 186 -23.92 -11.82 4.52
C SER A 186 -24.57 -10.44 4.40
N LYS A 187 -25.91 -10.39 4.43
CA LYS A 187 -26.65 -9.11 4.40
C LYS A 187 -26.30 -8.22 5.59
N GLU A 188 -26.00 -8.79 6.73
CA GLU A 188 -25.62 -8.05 7.94
C GLU A 188 -24.20 -7.49 7.83
N GLU A 189 -23.24 -8.31 7.41
CA GLU A 189 -21.87 -7.87 7.17
C GLU A 189 -21.79 -6.77 6.10
N GLN A 190 -22.62 -6.85 5.06
CA GLN A 190 -22.67 -5.80 4.02
C GLN A 190 -23.10 -4.45 4.58
N LYS A 191 -24.01 -4.40 5.55
CA LYS A 191 -24.43 -3.16 6.22
C LYS A 191 -23.30 -2.53 7.04
N ASN A 192 -22.44 -3.37 7.63
CA ASN A 192 -21.31 -2.93 8.48
C ASN A 192 -20.02 -2.68 7.70
N TYR A 193 -19.97 -3.06 6.42
CA TYR A 193 -18.78 -2.89 5.56
C TYR A 193 -18.57 -1.45 5.12
N ILE A 194 -19.61 -0.66 5.05
CA ILE A 194 -19.61 0.75 4.66
C ILE A 194 -19.70 1.63 5.91
#